data_60a101dc434d91f31b33ac8ee1c43d2f
#
_entry.id   60a101dc434d91f31b33ac8ee1c43d2f
#
_cell.length_a   1.000
_cell.length_b   1.000
_cell.length_c   1.000
_cell.angle_alpha   90.00
_cell.angle_beta   90.00
_cell.angle_gamma   90.00
#
_symmetry.space_group_name_H-M   'P 1'
#
loop_
_entity.id
_entity.type
_entity.pdbx_description
1 polymer ?
#
loop_
_entity_poly.entity_id
_entity_poly.type
_entity_poly.pdbx_seq_one_letter_code
_entity_poly.pdbx_strand_id
1 'polypeptide(L)'
;MSDLRRIRALLREVERRRARNSLAVYAGLHIPAEIEADDLPGLHKLSLPARYIPAAHHRLILEKLQEVEAGKIKRLMILSAPGTAKSTYASVLFPAFYMGRHPTHSVVCASQTQDLADRFSRRARNAVGSEIHRSVFGSGLAQDQRAAGHWETEQGGEYHATGVQPFAGRRADLFLTDDLIRGRADADSKIVRESTWQWILGDLRPRLKPGAAWVNINTRYNEDDPSGRILPKEAFGKSGWFEAKDGEKWYVLCLAAVIETPEE
;
A
#
# COMPACT_ATOMS: atom_id res chain seq x y z
N MET A 1 -32.15 26.26 10.66
CA MET A 1 -30.77 26.23 10.08
C MET A 1 -29.71 25.61 11.01
N SER A 2 -29.89 25.58 12.33
CA SER A 2 -28.99 24.96 13.33
C SER A 2 -28.89 23.44 13.20
N ASP A 3 -30.01 22.74 13.01
CA ASP A 3 -30.08 21.29 13.04
C ASP A 3 -29.37 20.62 11.86
N LEU A 4 -29.45 21.17 10.65
CA LEU A 4 -28.73 20.64 9.49
C LEU A 4 -27.20 20.76 9.63
N ARG A 5 -26.71 21.84 10.29
CA ARG A 5 -25.27 21.97 10.58
C ARG A 5 -24.82 20.92 11.60
N ARG A 6 -25.64 20.68 12.62
CA ARG A 6 -25.37 19.68 13.66
C ARG A 6 -25.37 18.25 13.08
N ILE A 7 -26.36 17.92 12.25
CA ILE A 7 -26.42 16.61 11.56
C ILE A 7 -25.19 16.41 10.65
N ARG A 8 -24.80 17.42 9.87
CA ARG A 8 -23.58 17.34 9.02
C ARG A 8 -22.31 17.14 9.85
N ALA A 9 -22.18 17.81 11.01
CA ALA A 9 -21.05 17.62 11.90
C ALA A 9 -20.98 16.20 12.48
N LEU A 10 -22.13 15.65 12.89
CA LEU A 10 -22.23 14.27 13.38
C LEU A 10 -21.90 13.23 12.30
N LEU A 11 -22.38 13.41 11.09
CA LEU A 11 -22.06 12.52 9.96
C LEU A 11 -20.56 12.52 9.65
N ARG A 12 -19.92 13.70 9.62
CA ARG A 12 -18.47 13.81 9.43
C ARG A 12 -17.69 13.09 10.55
N GLU A 13 -18.14 13.22 11.79
CA GLU A 13 -17.50 12.55 12.92
C GLU A 13 -17.63 11.01 12.82
N VAL A 14 -18.79 10.51 12.42
CA VAL A 14 -19.00 9.08 12.18
C VAL A 14 -18.09 8.57 11.05
N GLU A 15 -17.95 9.34 9.96
CA GLU A 15 -17.04 8.99 8.86
C GLU A 15 -15.58 8.96 9.32
N ARG A 16 -15.13 9.96 10.08
CA ARG A 16 -13.77 9.98 10.65
C ARG A 16 -13.47 8.78 11.52
N ARG A 17 -14.42 8.41 12.41
CA ARG A 17 -14.27 7.21 13.26
C ARG A 17 -14.19 5.92 12.43
N ARG A 18 -15.00 5.80 11.39
CA ARG A 18 -14.92 4.67 10.45
C ARG A 18 -13.60 4.66 9.70
N ALA A 19 -13.14 5.80 9.19
CA ALA A 19 -11.89 5.92 8.46
C ALA A 19 -10.68 5.58 9.33
N ARG A 20 -10.70 5.93 10.63
CA ARG A 20 -9.62 5.55 11.57
C ARG A 20 -9.44 4.04 11.70
N ASN A 21 -10.49 3.28 11.54
CA ASN A 21 -10.51 1.83 11.76
C ASN A 21 -10.64 1.02 10.45
N SER A 22 -10.72 1.68 9.30
CA SER A 22 -10.89 1.01 8.01
C SER A 22 -10.08 1.69 6.92
N LEU A 23 -9.10 0.96 6.40
CA LEU A 23 -8.30 1.40 5.26
C LEU A 23 -9.17 1.69 4.03
N ALA A 24 -10.23 0.91 3.80
CA ALA A 24 -11.15 1.13 2.68
C ALA A 24 -11.91 2.47 2.79
N VAL A 25 -12.38 2.83 3.99
CA VAL A 25 -13.04 4.12 4.23
C VAL A 25 -12.03 5.25 4.14
N TYR A 26 -10.84 5.10 4.72
CA TYR A 26 -9.76 6.08 4.63
C TYR A 26 -9.34 6.32 3.17
N ALA A 27 -9.15 5.26 2.39
CA ALA A 27 -8.83 5.35 0.97
C ALA A 27 -9.92 6.10 0.19
N GLY A 28 -11.18 5.85 0.50
CA GLY A 28 -12.32 6.52 -0.11
C GLY A 28 -12.37 8.03 0.15
N LEU A 29 -11.83 8.51 1.27
CA LEU A 29 -11.73 9.95 1.55
C LEU A 29 -10.64 10.64 0.72
N HIS A 30 -9.62 9.90 0.24
CA HIS A 30 -8.49 10.44 -0.51
C HIS A 30 -8.62 10.28 -2.03
N ILE A 31 -9.51 9.42 -2.50
CA ILE A 31 -9.74 9.20 -3.92
C ILE A 31 -10.96 10.03 -4.32
N PRO A 32 -10.82 11.05 -5.21
CA PRO A 32 -11.96 11.76 -5.73
C PRO A 32 -12.92 10.79 -6.41
N ALA A 33 -14.18 10.84 -6.07
CA ALA A 33 -15.19 10.13 -6.84
C ALA A 33 -15.48 10.96 -8.10
N GLU A 34 -15.13 10.44 -9.25
CA GLU A 34 -15.73 10.89 -10.51
C GLU A 34 -17.17 10.38 -10.52
N ILE A 35 -18.10 11.24 -10.10
CA ILE A 35 -19.52 11.00 -10.33
C ILE A 35 -19.97 12.00 -11.37
N GLU A 36 -20.42 11.48 -12.50
CA GLU A 36 -21.29 12.23 -13.40
C GLU A 36 -22.59 12.55 -12.64
N ALA A 37 -22.85 13.84 -12.48
CA ALA A 37 -23.92 14.37 -11.63
C ALA A 37 -25.33 14.15 -12.17
N ASP A 38 -25.49 13.38 -13.26
CA ASP A 38 -26.75 13.31 -14.01
C ASP A 38 -27.75 12.23 -13.56
N ASP A 39 -27.37 11.35 -12.63
CA ASP A 39 -28.23 10.19 -12.32
C ASP A 39 -29.13 10.31 -11.07
N LEU A 40 -29.15 11.45 -10.35
CA LEU A 40 -30.00 11.59 -9.16
C LEU A 40 -30.76 12.92 -9.11
N PRO A 41 -31.94 13.03 -9.73
CA PRO A 41 -32.77 14.22 -9.62
C PRO A 41 -33.22 14.46 -8.18
N GLY A 42 -32.84 15.62 -7.62
CA GLY A 42 -33.28 16.09 -6.31
C GLY A 42 -32.27 16.06 -5.16
N LEU A 43 -31.16 15.34 -5.27
CA LEU A 43 -30.13 15.24 -4.22
C LEU A 43 -28.96 16.22 -4.34
N HIS A 44 -28.92 17.05 -5.38
CA HIS A 44 -27.89 18.04 -5.63
C HIS A 44 -27.83 19.21 -4.60
N LYS A 45 -28.76 19.27 -3.64
CA LYS A 45 -28.73 20.23 -2.53
C LYS A 45 -28.04 19.71 -1.26
N LEU A 46 -27.72 18.42 -1.20
CA LEU A 46 -26.96 17.79 -0.13
C LEU A 46 -25.63 17.29 -0.72
N SER A 47 -24.63 18.17 -0.82
CA SER A 47 -23.25 17.76 -1.15
C SER A 47 -22.70 16.82 -0.08
N LEU A 48 -23.15 15.57 -0.09
CA LEU A 48 -22.39 14.48 0.48
C LEU A 48 -21.25 14.18 -0.49
N PRO A 49 -19.99 14.06 -0.06
CA PRO A 49 -18.93 13.65 -0.97
C PRO A 49 -19.36 12.33 -1.60
N ALA A 50 -19.31 12.29 -2.93
CA ALA A 50 -19.62 11.10 -3.68
C ALA A 50 -18.79 9.95 -3.14
N ARG A 51 -19.44 8.85 -2.75
CA ARG A 51 -18.81 7.76 -2.03
C ARG A 51 -18.04 6.92 -3.04
N TYR A 52 -16.70 7.02 -3.02
CA TYR A 52 -15.86 6.12 -3.79
C TYR A 52 -16.17 4.66 -3.39
N ILE A 53 -16.55 3.84 -4.37
CA ILE A 53 -16.78 2.40 -4.19
C ILE A 53 -15.62 1.66 -4.86
N PRO A 54 -14.71 1.04 -4.07
CA PRO A 54 -13.63 0.26 -4.64
C PRO A 54 -14.15 -0.91 -5.48
N ALA A 55 -13.56 -1.16 -6.65
CA ALA A 55 -13.81 -2.38 -7.41
C ALA A 55 -13.49 -3.64 -6.58
N ALA A 56 -14.01 -4.80 -6.98
CA ALA A 56 -13.87 -6.04 -6.21
C ALA A 56 -12.41 -6.39 -5.89
N HIS A 57 -11.52 -6.30 -6.87
CA HIS A 57 -10.08 -6.55 -6.67
C HIS A 57 -9.43 -5.53 -5.75
N HIS A 58 -9.84 -4.25 -5.78
CA HIS A 58 -9.36 -3.23 -4.84
C HIS A 58 -9.79 -3.54 -3.40
N ARG A 59 -11.02 -4.03 -3.20
CA ARG A 59 -11.50 -4.44 -1.87
C ARG A 59 -10.66 -5.57 -1.29
N LEU A 60 -10.30 -6.57 -2.11
CA LEU A 60 -9.41 -7.65 -1.68
C LEU A 60 -8.01 -7.14 -1.29
N ILE A 61 -7.43 -6.23 -2.07
CA ILE A 61 -6.14 -5.60 -1.72
C ILE A 61 -6.26 -4.87 -0.38
N LEU A 62 -7.27 -4.02 -0.22
CA LEU A 62 -7.49 -3.22 0.98
C LEU A 62 -7.71 -4.09 2.22
N GLU A 63 -8.47 -5.18 2.09
CA GLU A 63 -8.71 -6.15 3.16
C GLU A 63 -7.40 -6.79 3.64
N LYS A 64 -6.57 -7.30 2.71
CA LYS A 64 -5.31 -7.95 3.09
C LYS A 64 -4.29 -6.96 3.64
N LEU A 65 -4.23 -5.74 3.14
CA LEU A 65 -3.40 -4.68 3.71
C LEU A 65 -3.86 -4.31 5.13
N GLN A 66 -5.15 -4.29 5.40
CA GLN A 66 -5.67 -4.06 6.74
C GLN A 66 -5.35 -5.22 7.70
N GLU A 67 -5.33 -6.46 7.21
CA GLU A 67 -4.86 -7.61 7.99
C GLU A 67 -3.36 -7.52 8.31
N VAL A 68 -2.55 -6.91 7.43
CA VAL A 68 -1.14 -6.59 7.70
C VAL A 68 -1.04 -5.55 8.81
N GLU A 69 -1.80 -4.46 8.74
CA GLU A 69 -1.82 -3.42 9.79
C GLU A 69 -2.23 -4.00 11.15
N ALA A 70 -3.24 -4.87 11.16
CA ALA A 70 -3.69 -5.56 12.37
C ALA A 70 -2.72 -6.64 12.89
N GLY A 71 -1.59 -6.88 12.21
CA GLY A 71 -0.58 -7.86 12.59
C GLY A 71 -0.96 -9.32 12.32
N LYS A 72 -2.08 -9.59 11.64
CA LYS A 72 -2.54 -10.93 11.27
C LYS A 72 -1.70 -11.53 10.14
N ILE A 73 -1.23 -10.69 9.21
CA ILE A 73 -0.35 -11.07 8.11
C ILE A 73 0.97 -10.34 8.29
N LYS A 74 2.08 -11.06 8.42
CA LYS A 74 3.44 -10.49 8.50
C LYS A 74 4.16 -10.50 7.15
N ARG A 75 3.76 -11.39 6.24
CA ARG A 75 4.32 -11.53 4.90
C ARG A 75 3.16 -11.58 3.91
N LEU A 76 3.01 -10.52 3.12
CA LEU A 76 1.97 -10.41 2.10
C LEU A 76 2.59 -10.29 0.71
N MET A 77 2.17 -11.15 -0.20
CA MET A 77 2.52 -11.09 -1.62
C MET A 77 1.29 -10.69 -2.42
N ILE A 78 1.33 -9.56 -3.12
CA ILE A 78 0.26 -9.11 -4.03
C ILE A 78 0.76 -9.28 -5.46
N LEU A 79 0.20 -10.24 -6.17
CA LEU A 79 0.49 -10.50 -7.58
C LEU A 79 -0.69 -10.02 -8.42
N SER A 80 -0.45 -9.04 -9.29
CA SER A 80 -1.51 -8.43 -10.09
C SER A 80 -0.96 -7.85 -11.38
N ALA A 81 -1.82 -7.79 -12.40
CA ALA A 81 -1.50 -7.19 -13.69
C ALA A 81 -1.17 -5.68 -13.55
N PRO A 82 -0.47 -5.10 -14.54
CA PRO A 82 -0.31 -3.65 -14.64
C PRO A 82 -1.67 -2.95 -14.73
N GLY A 83 -1.76 -1.70 -14.27
CA GLY A 83 -2.98 -0.89 -14.41
C GLY A 83 -4.09 -1.18 -13.39
N THR A 84 -3.91 -2.11 -12.47
CA THR A 84 -4.90 -2.49 -11.43
C THR A 84 -4.92 -1.56 -10.22
N ALA A 85 -4.26 -0.42 -10.27
CA ALA A 85 -4.08 0.54 -9.17
C ALA A 85 -3.44 -0.05 -7.88
N LYS A 86 -2.84 -1.25 -7.94
CA LYS A 86 -2.19 -1.91 -6.79
C LYS A 86 -1.25 -0.99 -6.01
N SER A 87 -0.38 -0.25 -6.70
CA SER A 87 0.57 0.68 -6.09
C SER A 87 -0.12 1.88 -5.41
N THR A 88 -1.24 2.36 -5.95
CA THR A 88 -2.01 3.44 -5.32
C THR A 88 -2.51 3.02 -3.94
N TYR A 89 -3.03 1.81 -3.81
CA TYR A 89 -3.50 1.30 -2.52
C TYR A 89 -2.36 0.86 -1.61
N ALA A 90 -1.41 0.07 -2.12
CA ALA A 90 -0.40 -0.57 -1.29
C ALA A 90 0.82 0.32 -1.00
N SER A 91 1.24 1.18 -1.96
CA SER A 91 2.47 1.98 -1.82
C SER A 91 2.21 3.46 -1.53
N VAL A 92 0.94 3.91 -1.58
CA VAL A 92 0.57 5.31 -1.28
C VAL A 92 -0.41 5.40 -0.11
N LEU A 93 -1.60 4.81 -0.22
CA LEU A 93 -2.66 4.99 0.79
C LEU A 93 -2.44 4.12 2.02
N PHE A 94 -1.95 2.90 1.85
CA PHE A 94 -1.69 2.00 2.96
C PHE A 94 -0.59 2.52 3.91
N PRO A 95 0.59 2.94 3.45
CA PRO A 95 1.60 3.50 4.37
C PRO A 95 1.10 4.77 5.08
N ALA A 96 0.31 5.62 4.41
CA ALA A 96 -0.29 6.78 5.07
C ALA A 96 -1.28 6.36 6.17
N PHE A 97 -2.15 5.39 5.91
CA PHE A 97 -3.05 4.81 6.91
C PHE A 97 -2.29 4.14 8.06
N TYR A 98 -1.27 3.32 7.71
CA TYR A 98 -0.45 2.62 8.68
C TYR A 98 0.25 3.59 9.64
N MET A 99 0.86 4.66 9.13
CA MET A 99 1.52 5.68 9.96
C MET A 99 0.51 6.50 10.79
N GLY A 100 -0.72 6.66 10.33
CA GLY A 100 -1.78 7.25 11.14
C GLY A 100 -2.18 6.36 12.33
N ARG A 101 -2.15 5.04 12.15
CA ARG A 101 -2.42 4.04 13.21
C ARG A 101 -1.22 3.80 14.12
N HIS A 102 -0.02 3.90 13.58
CA HIS A 102 1.27 3.64 14.25
C HIS A 102 2.22 4.83 14.04
N PRO A 103 1.95 5.99 14.64
CA PRO A 103 2.59 7.25 14.29
C PRO A 103 4.08 7.35 14.68
N THR A 104 4.61 6.36 15.39
CA THR A 104 6.03 6.24 15.78
C THR A 104 6.81 5.17 15.02
N HIS A 105 6.11 4.44 14.13
CA HIS A 105 6.73 3.36 13.36
C HIS A 105 7.53 3.87 12.16
N SER A 106 8.54 3.09 11.78
CA SER A 106 9.34 3.33 10.57
C SER A 106 8.81 2.51 9.40
N VAL A 107 8.57 3.16 8.28
CA VAL A 107 8.13 2.57 7.01
C VAL A 107 9.22 2.75 5.98
N VAL A 108 9.56 1.68 5.26
CA VAL A 108 10.42 1.73 4.08
C VAL A 108 9.63 1.29 2.86
N CYS A 109 9.68 2.08 1.80
CA CYS A 109 9.09 1.73 0.51
C CYS A 109 10.19 1.68 -0.55
N ALA A 110 10.39 0.51 -1.14
CA ALA A 110 11.35 0.29 -2.19
C ALA A 110 10.67 0.04 -3.54
N SER A 111 11.28 0.54 -4.61
CA SER A 111 10.84 0.25 -5.97
C SER A 111 12.06 0.07 -6.89
N GLN A 112 11.83 -0.27 -8.16
CA GLN A 112 12.89 -0.51 -9.15
C GLN A 112 13.90 0.65 -9.28
N THR A 113 13.44 1.91 -9.13
CA THR A 113 14.28 3.11 -9.20
C THR A 113 13.98 4.05 -8.03
N GLN A 114 14.97 4.89 -7.67
CA GLN A 114 14.78 5.94 -6.67
C GLN A 114 13.66 6.91 -7.07
N ASP A 115 13.60 7.32 -8.34
CA ASP A 115 12.58 8.24 -8.83
C ASP A 115 11.16 7.72 -8.64
N LEU A 116 10.94 6.42 -8.87
CA LEU A 116 9.63 5.80 -8.69
C LEU A 116 9.29 5.68 -7.20
N ALA A 117 10.23 5.26 -6.37
CA ALA A 117 10.08 5.25 -4.92
C ALA A 117 9.75 6.65 -4.37
N ASP A 118 10.44 7.69 -4.85
CA ASP A 118 10.19 9.09 -4.48
C ASP A 118 8.80 9.59 -4.92
N ARG A 119 8.30 9.12 -6.07
CA ARG A 119 6.93 9.44 -6.52
C ARG A 119 5.88 8.86 -5.58
N PHE A 120 6.03 7.61 -5.15
CA PHE A 120 5.14 7.01 -4.16
C PHE A 120 5.25 7.75 -2.82
N SER A 121 6.46 8.03 -2.38
CA SER A 121 6.75 8.77 -1.16
C SER A 121 6.07 10.14 -1.13
N ARG A 122 6.22 10.94 -2.21
CA ARG A 122 5.56 12.26 -2.31
C ARG A 122 4.04 12.16 -2.19
N ARG A 123 3.44 11.14 -2.81
CA ARG A 123 1.98 10.93 -2.73
C ARG A 123 1.55 10.49 -1.33
N ALA A 124 2.27 9.55 -0.70
CA ALA A 124 2.02 9.13 0.67
C ALA A 124 2.20 10.28 1.67
N ARG A 125 3.28 11.06 1.52
CA ARG A 125 3.54 12.27 2.30
C ARG A 125 2.40 13.31 2.18
N ASN A 126 1.92 13.54 0.97
CA ASN A 126 0.81 14.47 0.74
C ASN A 126 -0.49 13.95 1.40
N ALA A 127 -0.73 12.65 1.40
CA ALA A 127 -1.87 12.05 2.10
C ALA A 127 -1.75 12.28 3.62
N VAL A 128 -0.57 12.03 4.22
CA VAL A 128 -0.31 12.27 5.66
C VAL A 128 -0.40 13.76 6.01
N GLY A 129 0.06 14.64 5.12
CA GLY A 129 -0.01 16.11 5.31
C GLY A 129 -1.39 16.71 5.08
N SER A 130 -2.38 15.93 4.66
CA SER A 130 -3.73 16.43 4.34
C SER A 130 -4.55 16.75 5.59
N GLU A 131 -5.52 17.67 5.46
CA GLU A 131 -6.52 17.92 6.50
C GLU A 131 -7.37 16.68 6.81
N ILE A 132 -7.60 15.83 5.80
CA ILE A 132 -8.31 14.56 5.96
C ILE A 132 -7.57 13.68 6.96
N HIS A 133 -6.27 13.43 6.73
CA HIS A 133 -5.45 12.59 7.61
C HIS A 133 -5.41 13.13 9.03
N ARG A 134 -5.15 14.44 9.19
CA ARG A 134 -5.17 15.11 10.50
C ARG A 134 -6.51 14.97 11.19
N SER A 135 -7.62 15.10 10.46
CA SER A 135 -8.96 14.96 11.02
C SER A 135 -9.28 13.54 11.47
N VAL A 136 -8.70 12.52 10.83
CA VAL A 136 -8.91 11.10 11.13
C VAL A 136 -8.04 10.66 12.30
N PHE A 137 -6.73 10.97 12.25
CA PHE A 137 -5.74 10.41 13.18
C PHE A 137 -5.25 11.41 14.25
N GLY A 138 -5.48 12.71 14.06
CA GLY A 138 -4.96 13.74 14.97
C GLY A 138 -3.47 13.99 14.82
N SER A 139 -2.85 13.49 13.76
CA SER A 139 -1.42 13.61 13.46
C SER A 139 -1.16 14.12 12.05
N GLY A 140 0.06 14.53 11.77
CA GLY A 140 0.47 15.02 10.46
C GLY A 140 1.99 14.94 10.28
N LEU A 141 2.49 15.66 9.30
CA LEU A 141 3.92 15.74 9.00
C LEU A 141 4.66 16.63 10.01
N ALA A 142 5.84 16.20 10.44
CA ALA A 142 6.80 17.05 11.13
C ALA A 142 7.15 18.29 10.28
N GLN A 143 7.61 19.37 10.91
CA GLN A 143 7.83 20.63 10.17
C GLN A 143 9.14 20.63 9.38
N ASP A 144 10.16 19.94 9.85
CA ASP A 144 11.55 20.04 9.44
C ASP A 144 12.04 18.89 8.52
N GLN A 145 11.41 17.71 8.54
CA GLN A 145 11.79 16.56 7.71
C GLN A 145 10.70 16.23 6.68
N ARG A 146 10.82 16.82 5.46
CA ARG A 146 9.82 16.71 4.40
C ARG A 146 10.39 16.43 3.00
N ALA A 147 11.59 15.85 2.91
CA ALA A 147 12.19 15.51 1.62
C ALA A 147 11.39 14.40 0.89
N ALA A 148 11.57 14.27 -0.42
CA ALA A 148 10.87 13.25 -1.20
C ALA A 148 11.27 11.82 -0.79
N GLY A 149 12.55 11.60 -0.51
CA GLY A 149 13.07 10.29 -0.12
C GLY A 149 12.98 10.00 1.38
N HIS A 150 12.75 11.01 2.23
CA HIS A 150 12.66 10.87 3.69
C HIS A 150 11.79 11.96 4.30
N TRP A 151 10.81 11.55 5.11
CA TRP A 151 9.97 12.47 5.89
C TRP A 151 9.50 11.80 7.18
N GLU A 152 9.07 12.62 8.11
CA GLU A 152 8.68 12.21 9.46
C GLU A 152 7.27 12.68 9.82
N THR A 153 6.66 11.96 10.75
CA THR A 153 5.43 12.39 11.43
C THR A 153 5.74 13.24 12.65
N GLU A 154 4.77 14.02 13.12
CA GLU A 154 4.87 14.82 14.36
C GLU A 154 5.24 13.97 15.60
N GLN A 155 4.97 12.67 15.56
CA GLN A 155 5.24 11.73 16.66
C GLN A 155 6.55 10.94 16.49
N GLY A 156 7.36 11.28 15.46
CA GLY A 156 8.66 10.67 15.22
C GLY A 156 8.64 9.35 14.45
N GLY A 157 7.54 9.04 13.78
CA GLY A 157 7.52 7.97 12.79
C GLY A 157 8.23 8.40 11.51
N GLU A 158 8.97 7.49 10.89
CA GLU A 158 9.81 7.77 9.73
C GLU A 158 9.31 7.05 8.49
N TYR A 159 9.35 7.73 7.35
CA TYR A 159 9.14 7.11 6.04
C TYR A 159 10.39 7.30 5.17
N HIS A 160 10.87 6.20 4.59
CA HIS A 160 12.00 6.19 3.68
C HIS A 160 11.63 5.58 2.34
N ALA A 161 11.98 6.28 1.26
CA ALA A 161 11.90 5.77 -0.10
C ALA A 161 13.28 5.36 -0.60
N THR A 162 13.39 4.20 -1.24
CA THR A 162 14.65 3.73 -1.83
C THR A 162 14.43 3.02 -3.15
N GLY A 163 15.39 3.16 -4.08
CA GLY A 163 15.51 2.25 -5.20
C GLY A 163 16.17 0.92 -4.78
N VAL A 164 16.36 0.01 -5.73
CA VAL A 164 17.18 -1.20 -5.55
C VAL A 164 18.65 -0.78 -5.55
N GLN A 165 19.12 -0.27 -4.43
CA GLN A 165 20.49 0.20 -4.20
C GLN A 165 20.86 0.02 -2.73
N PRO A 166 22.17 -0.04 -2.39
CA PRO A 166 22.60 -0.14 -1.00
C PRO A 166 21.98 0.98 -0.16
N PHE A 167 21.36 0.58 0.96
CA PHE A 167 20.75 1.54 1.84
C PHE A 167 21.07 1.19 3.30
N ALA A 168 21.87 2.03 3.96
CA ALA A 168 22.43 1.73 5.26
C ALA A 168 21.66 2.38 6.42
N GLY A 169 21.77 1.76 7.61
CA GLY A 169 21.50 2.40 8.89
C GLY A 169 20.04 2.49 9.33
N ARG A 170 19.08 1.92 8.61
CA ARG A 170 17.64 2.07 8.91
C ARG A 170 16.95 0.73 9.06
N ARG A 171 16.05 0.62 10.04
CA ARG A 171 15.24 -0.57 10.29
C ARG A 171 13.76 -0.20 10.21
N ALA A 172 12.94 -1.11 9.65
CA ALA A 172 11.53 -0.86 9.41
C ALA A 172 10.62 -1.76 10.24
N ASP A 173 9.49 -1.19 10.66
CA ASP A 173 8.33 -1.90 11.19
C ASP A 173 7.43 -2.41 10.06
N LEU A 174 7.41 -1.66 8.94
CA LEU A 174 6.74 -2.03 7.69
C LEU A 174 7.70 -1.82 6.52
N PHE A 175 7.92 -2.87 5.73
CA PHE A 175 8.64 -2.78 4.47
C PHE A 175 7.70 -3.03 3.30
N LEU A 176 7.68 -2.13 2.34
CA LEU A 176 6.91 -2.23 1.10
C LEU A 176 7.88 -2.37 -0.06
N THR A 177 7.69 -3.36 -0.92
CA THR A 177 8.43 -3.51 -2.17
C THR A 177 7.45 -3.50 -3.33
N ASP A 178 7.62 -2.58 -4.28
CA ASP A 178 6.69 -2.38 -5.39
C ASP A 178 7.42 -2.46 -6.72
N ASP A 179 7.16 -3.54 -7.47
CA ASP A 179 7.73 -3.83 -8.78
C ASP A 179 9.27 -3.59 -8.81
N LEU A 180 10.05 -4.38 -8.03
CA LEU A 180 11.52 -4.21 -7.91
C LEU A 180 12.28 -4.43 -9.23
N ILE A 181 11.67 -5.05 -10.23
CA ILE A 181 12.24 -5.29 -11.56
C ILE A 181 11.43 -4.53 -12.60
N ARG A 182 12.13 -3.79 -13.47
CA ARG A 182 11.51 -2.93 -14.47
C ARG A 182 11.10 -3.69 -15.72
N GLY A 183 9.82 -4.07 -15.83
CA GLY A 183 9.27 -4.61 -17.07
C GLY A 183 9.96 -5.89 -17.57
N ARG A 184 9.64 -6.31 -18.80
CA ARG A 184 10.07 -7.60 -19.35
C ARG A 184 11.57 -7.67 -19.62
N ALA A 185 12.16 -6.64 -20.20
CA ALA A 185 13.59 -6.66 -20.58
C ALA A 185 14.50 -6.89 -19.36
N ASP A 186 14.26 -6.18 -18.27
CA ASP A 186 15.03 -6.35 -17.03
C ASP A 186 14.69 -7.68 -16.35
N ALA A 187 13.43 -8.14 -16.45
CA ALA A 187 13.02 -9.44 -15.91
C ALA A 187 13.67 -10.62 -16.64
N ASP A 188 13.97 -10.49 -17.92
CA ASP A 188 14.68 -11.51 -18.71
C ASP A 188 16.20 -11.49 -18.44
N SER A 189 16.75 -10.39 -17.92
CA SER A 189 18.16 -10.27 -17.54
C SER A 189 18.46 -11.06 -16.25
N LYS A 190 19.26 -12.11 -16.35
CA LYS A 190 19.74 -12.88 -15.20
C LYS A 190 20.54 -11.98 -14.22
N ILE A 191 21.32 -11.03 -14.74
CA ILE A 191 22.12 -10.11 -13.92
C ILE A 191 21.21 -9.23 -13.06
N VAL A 192 20.15 -8.67 -13.65
CA VAL A 192 19.19 -7.82 -12.92
C VAL A 192 18.45 -8.64 -11.86
N ARG A 193 17.96 -9.85 -12.19
CA ARG A 193 17.31 -10.71 -11.22
C ARG A 193 18.22 -11.09 -10.06
N GLU A 194 19.48 -11.42 -10.36
CA GLU A 194 20.45 -11.78 -9.32
C GLU A 194 20.81 -10.59 -8.44
N SER A 195 21.12 -9.42 -9.01
CA SER A 195 21.43 -8.22 -8.22
C SER A 195 20.26 -7.77 -7.34
N THR A 196 19.03 -7.83 -7.85
CA THR A 196 17.83 -7.56 -7.07
C THR A 196 17.66 -8.57 -5.92
N TRP A 197 17.92 -9.83 -6.18
CA TRP A 197 17.85 -10.88 -5.15
C TRP A 197 18.90 -10.68 -4.06
N GLN A 198 20.14 -10.39 -4.44
CA GLN A 198 21.21 -10.10 -3.48
C GLN A 198 20.90 -8.86 -2.62
N TRP A 199 20.29 -7.84 -3.22
CA TRP A 199 19.80 -6.68 -2.47
C TRP A 199 18.70 -7.05 -1.46
N ILE A 200 17.76 -7.92 -1.83
CA ILE A 200 16.75 -8.43 -0.89
C ILE A 200 17.40 -9.14 0.29
N LEU A 201 18.39 -9.98 0.04
CA LEU A 201 19.07 -10.76 1.09
C LEU A 201 19.99 -9.89 1.96
N GLY A 202 20.76 -8.99 1.34
CA GLY A 202 21.79 -8.18 2.01
C GLY A 202 21.28 -6.87 2.60
N ASP A 203 20.31 -6.23 1.96
CA ASP A 203 19.82 -4.92 2.38
C ASP A 203 18.43 -4.95 3.02
N LEU A 204 17.44 -5.58 2.37
CA LEU A 204 16.07 -5.56 2.87
C LEU A 204 15.88 -6.42 4.14
N ARG A 205 16.19 -7.71 4.04
CA ARG A 205 15.88 -8.66 5.13
C ARG A 205 16.53 -8.30 6.48
N PRO A 206 17.82 -7.92 6.54
CA PRO A 206 18.45 -7.53 7.80
C PRO A 206 17.85 -6.27 8.44
N ARG A 207 17.09 -5.48 7.68
CA ARG A 207 16.49 -4.22 8.16
C ARG A 207 15.07 -4.37 8.67
N LEU A 208 14.47 -5.53 8.52
CA LEU A 208 13.20 -5.83 9.17
C LEU A 208 13.41 -5.91 10.69
N LYS A 209 12.66 -5.12 11.46
CA LYS A 209 12.62 -5.24 12.92
C LYS A 209 11.96 -6.58 13.31
N PRO A 210 12.22 -7.11 14.52
CA PRO A 210 11.45 -8.24 15.02
C PRO A 210 9.94 -7.96 14.97
N GLY A 211 9.18 -8.86 14.35
CA GLY A 211 7.73 -8.68 14.17
C GLY A 211 7.31 -7.75 13.03
N ALA A 212 8.24 -7.14 12.31
CA ALA A 212 7.95 -6.29 11.16
C ALA A 212 7.17 -7.01 10.06
N ALA A 213 6.34 -6.26 9.36
CA ALA A 213 5.65 -6.75 8.19
C ALA A 213 6.43 -6.43 6.90
N TRP A 214 6.35 -7.35 5.93
CA TRP A 214 6.81 -7.11 4.57
C TRP A 214 5.69 -7.39 3.57
N VAL A 215 5.33 -6.36 2.80
CA VAL A 215 4.37 -6.43 1.70
C VAL A 215 5.14 -6.33 0.39
N ASN A 216 5.09 -7.38 -0.42
CA ASN A 216 5.68 -7.39 -1.75
C ASN A 216 4.57 -7.30 -2.81
N ILE A 217 4.62 -6.23 -3.59
CA ILE A 217 3.70 -5.96 -4.69
C ILE A 217 4.46 -6.22 -5.99
N ASN A 218 3.98 -7.13 -6.82
CA ASN A 218 4.71 -7.51 -8.02
C ASN A 218 3.82 -7.76 -9.23
N THR A 219 4.29 -7.27 -10.38
CA THR A 219 3.85 -7.69 -11.71
C THR A 219 4.86 -8.70 -12.22
N ARG A 220 4.45 -9.95 -12.42
CA ARG A 220 5.36 -11.03 -12.81
C ARG A 220 5.59 -11.05 -14.31
N TYR A 221 6.86 -11.00 -14.71
CA TYR A 221 7.33 -11.14 -16.09
C TYR A 221 8.22 -12.35 -16.30
N ASN A 222 8.81 -12.92 -15.24
CA ASN A 222 9.71 -14.07 -15.31
C ASN A 222 9.48 -14.97 -14.09
N GLU A 223 9.61 -16.29 -14.28
CA GLU A 223 9.42 -17.25 -13.19
C GLU A 223 10.51 -17.16 -12.11
N ASP A 224 11.74 -16.78 -12.49
CA ASP A 224 12.89 -16.58 -11.60
C ASP A 224 12.98 -15.12 -11.08
N ASP A 225 11.85 -14.41 -10.98
CA ASP A 225 11.77 -13.11 -10.32
C ASP A 225 11.88 -13.25 -8.78
N PRO A 226 12.02 -12.17 -8.01
CA PRO A 226 12.07 -12.25 -6.54
C PRO A 226 10.90 -13.03 -5.93
N SER A 227 9.68 -12.88 -6.46
CA SER A 227 8.52 -13.64 -5.99
C SER A 227 8.68 -15.14 -6.22
N GLY A 228 9.19 -15.54 -7.39
CA GLY A 228 9.47 -16.94 -7.72
C GLY A 228 10.63 -17.54 -6.93
N ARG A 229 11.54 -16.70 -6.45
CA ARG A 229 12.62 -17.15 -5.54
C ARG A 229 12.15 -17.31 -4.11
N ILE A 230 11.17 -16.52 -3.67
CA ILE A 230 10.56 -16.62 -2.33
C ILE A 230 9.59 -17.79 -2.27
N LEU A 231 8.62 -17.86 -3.18
CA LEU A 231 7.48 -18.76 -3.10
C LEU A 231 7.69 -20.06 -3.90
N PRO A 232 7.06 -21.17 -3.48
CA PRO A 232 6.99 -22.38 -4.27
C PRO A 232 6.10 -22.17 -5.52
N LYS A 233 6.28 -23.03 -6.53
CA LYS A 233 5.55 -22.89 -7.81
C LYS A 233 4.02 -22.99 -7.65
N GLU A 234 3.55 -23.76 -6.70
CA GLU A 234 2.13 -24.02 -6.42
C GLU A 234 1.38 -22.80 -5.89
N ALA A 235 2.11 -21.77 -5.44
CA ALA A 235 1.53 -20.52 -4.94
C ALA A 235 1.05 -19.59 -6.07
N PHE A 236 1.56 -19.78 -7.30
CA PHE A 236 1.21 -18.92 -8.41
C PHE A 236 -0.13 -19.33 -9.04
N GLY A 237 -0.98 -18.32 -9.32
CA GLY A 237 -2.35 -18.51 -9.79
C GLY A 237 -3.36 -18.78 -8.68
N LYS A 238 -2.96 -18.82 -7.41
CA LYS A 238 -3.83 -19.07 -6.27
C LYS A 238 -3.67 -18.01 -5.20
N SER A 239 -4.75 -17.75 -4.46
CA SER A 239 -4.71 -16.91 -3.26
C SER A 239 -4.82 -17.77 -2.01
N GLY A 240 -4.06 -17.44 -0.95
CA GLY A 240 -4.06 -18.19 0.30
C GLY A 240 -2.72 -18.17 1.02
N TRP A 241 -2.59 -18.99 2.04
CA TRP A 241 -1.36 -19.17 2.81
C TRP A 241 -0.45 -20.21 2.16
N PHE A 242 0.82 -19.84 2.00
CA PHE A 242 1.86 -20.72 1.49
C PHE A 242 3.11 -20.63 2.35
N GLU A 243 3.80 -21.75 2.49
CA GLU A 243 5.12 -21.80 3.08
C GLU A 243 6.15 -21.45 2.00
N ALA A 244 6.97 -20.42 2.26
CA ALA A 244 8.04 -20.01 1.37
C ALA A 244 9.21 -20.99 1.44
N LYS A 245 10.15 -20.89 0.49
CA LYS A 245 11.32 -21.77 0.40
C LYS A 245 12.26 -21.68 1.61
N ASP A 246 12.16 -20.61 2.40
CA ASP A 246 12.90 -20.40 3.64
C ASP A 246 12.11 -20.73 4.91
N GLY A 247 10.91 -21.33 4.76
CA GLY A 247 10.03 -21.71 5.87
C GLY A 247 9.13 -20.59 6.40
N GLU A 248 9.27 -19.34 5.92
CA GLU A 248 8.35 -18.25 6.31
C GLU A 248 6.96 -18.48 5.71
N LYS A 249 5.91 -18.14 6.48
CA LYS A 249 4.52 -18.20 5.99
C LYS A 249 4.14 -16.89 5.31
N TRP A 250 3.74 -16.99 4.05
CA TRP A 250 3.27 -15.88 3.23
C TRP A 250 1.79 -16.03 2.90
N TYR A 251 1.06 -14.94 3.01
CA TYR A 251 -0.25 -14.84 2.35
C TYR A 251 -0.03 -14.33 0.93
N VAL A 252 -0.49 -15.07 -0.05
CA VAL A 252 -0.45 -14.69 -1.47
C VAL A 252 -1.84 -14.22 -1.88
N LEU A 253 -1.94 -13.02 -2.41
CA LEU A 253 -3.12 -12.50 -3.10
C LEU A 253 -2.79 -12.46 -4.60
N CYS A 254 -3.31 -13.42 -5.34
CA CYS A 254 -3.14 -13.49 -6.79
C CYS A 254 -4.40 -12.99 -7.47
N LEU A 255 -4.29 -11.88 -8.20
CA LEU A 255 -5.39 -11.24 -8.93
C LEU A 255 -5.13 -11.43 -10.43
N ALA A 256 -5.83 -12.38 -11.03
CA ALA A 256 -5.76 -12.63 -12.47
C ALA A 256 -6.29 -11.43 -13.27
N ALA A 257 -5.66 -11.13 -14.41
CA ALA A 257 -6.12 -10.09 -15.32
C ALA A 257 -7.42 -10.48 -16.04
N VAL A 258 -7.61 -11.77 -16.27
CA VAL A 258 -8.78 -12.38 -16.89
C VAL A 258 -9.21 -13.57 -16.02
N ILE A 259 -10.47 -13.63 -15.66
CA ILE A 259 -11.07 -14.81 -15.04
C ILE A 259 -11.77 -15.54 -16.19
N GLU A 260 -11.24 -16.69 -16.58
CA GLU A 260 -11.99 -17.62 -17.44
C GLU A 260 -13.16 -18.15 -16.60
N THR A 261 -14.37 -17.72 -16.92
CA THR A 261 -15.55 -18.40 -16.42
C THR A 261 -15.59 -19.77 -17.12
N PRO A 262 -15.76 -20.87 -16.40
CA PRO A 262 -16.03 -22.13 -17.06
C PRO A 262 -17.23 -21.95 -18.00
N GLU A 263 -17.09 -22.33 -19.25
CA GLU A 263 -18.23 -22.44 -20.15
C GLU A 263 -19.23 -23.41 -19.51
N GLU A 264 -20.48 -22.93 -19.32
CA GLU A 264 -21.59 -23.77 -18.86
C GLU A 264 -21.95 -24.83 -19.92
#